data_eeb630b4273eafcb0ddab07a3e9ca048
#
_entry.id   eeb630b4273eafcb0ddab07a3e9ca048
#
_cell.length_a   1.000
_cell.length_b   1.000
_cell.length_c   1.000
_cell.angle_alpha   90.00
_cell.angle_beta   90.00
_cell.angle_gamma   90.00
#
_symmetry.space_group_name_H-M   'P 1'
#
loop_
_entity.id
_entity.type
_entity.pdbx_description
1 polymer ?
#
loop_
_entity_poly.entity_id
_entity_poly.type
_entity_poly.pdbx_seq_one_letter_code
_entity_poly.pdbx_strand_id
1 'polypeptide(L)'
;MAAPRIPPIHCLQAFEALARLRSVTAAAEELSVTPSAVSHRMRQLETRLGVRLFLRNDVRSDFTPNPQGAAYLDQVRLALQALRQMPGQPQDAAPVTRLRLAVTPTFSRQILMPRLAAFRRLYPEVELVLQVAIPLLAVKAEDADLEIRFGAGPYPGVEQVRVLTDVVFPVCSPAYEAEAGPFEHQFEQADEVQRVRLIRSPLVPWSVWFNACGIPLPEPREGAQFNDVGLMLDAAAAGFGITLTRGKLAADWLDSGRLVRLSPRNVASPFHHFLCWKPGTLARWECAAFVDWLSAALRCADARALPPARQSDRPLTA
;
A
#
# COMPACT_ATOMS: atom_id res chain seq x y z
N MET A 1 10.82 -40.87 -9.60
CA MET A 1 10.65 -39.65 -8.78
C MET A 1 9.50 -39.88 -7.82
N ALA A 2 9.71 -39.82 -6.50
CA ALA A 2 8.63 -39.96 -5.53
C ALA A 2 7.70 -38.72 -5.62
N ALA A 3 6.38 -38.97 -5.66
CA ALA A 3 5.38 -37.88 -5.68
C ALA A 3 5.58 -36.94 -4.47
N PRO A 4 5.45 -35.60 -4.65
CA PRO A 4 5.59 -34.67 -3.55
C PRO A 4 4.55 -35.01 -2.46
N ARG A 5 5.02 -35.31 -1.26
CA ARG A 5 4.15 -35.69 -0.15
C ARG A 5 3.47 -34.47 0.43
N ILE A 6 2.20 -34.28 0.09
CA ILE A 6 1.36 -33.23 0.68
C ILE A 6 1.32 -33.39 2.20
N PRO A 7 1.56 -32.32 2.98
CA PRO A 7 1.42 -32.35 4.43
C PRO A 7 -0.02 -32.70 4.86
N PRO A 8 -0.22 -33.33 6.00
CA PRO A 8 -1.56 -33.61 6.51
C PRO A 8 -2.36 -32.33 6.75
N ILE A 9 -3.64 -32.34 6.39
CA ILE A 9 -4.53 -31.16 6.47
C ILE A 9 -4.54 -30.58 7.90
N HIS A 10 -4.58 -31.40 8.93
CA HIS A 10 -4.58 -30.95 10.32
C HIS A 10 -3.28 -30.22 10.73
N CYS A 11 -2.15 -30.47 10.05
CA CYS A 11 -0.92 -29.70 10.24
C CYS A 11 -1.00 -28.34 9.55
N LEU A 12 -1.62 -28.28 8.37
CA LEU A 12 -1.87 -27.03 7.64
C LEU A 12 -2.86 -26.13 8.40
N GLN A 13 -3.91 -26.72 8.97
CA GLN A 13 -4.86 -26.01 9.84
C GLN A 13 -4.18 -25.46 11.10
N ALA A 14 -3.31 -26.24 11.75
CA ALA A 14 -2.59 -25.79 12.93
C ALA A 14 -1.61 -24.65 12.59
N PHE A 15 -0.95 -24.70 11.46
CA PHE A 15 -0.07 -23.62 10.98
C PHE A 15 -0.84 -22.34 10.67
N GLU A 16 -1.97 -22.43 9.94
CA GLU A 16 -2.82 -21.28 9.62
C GLU A 16 -3.37 -20.62 10.90
N ALA A 17 -3.99 -21.40 11.79
CA ALA A 17 -4.54 -20.91 13.05
C ALA A 17 -3.47 -20.24 13.93
N LEU A 18 -2.29 -20.84 14.04
CA LEU A 18 -1.19 -20.31 14.85
C LEU A 18 -0.61 -19.02 14.25
N ALA A 19 -0.46 -18.95 12.93
CA ALA A 19 0.01 -17.75 12.24
C ALA A 19 -0.98 -16.58 12.37
N ARG A 20 -2.28 -16.88 12.37
CA ARG A 20 -3.36 -15.89 12.47
C ARG A 20 -3.57 -15.43 13.91
N LEU A 21 -3.69 -16.36 14.87
CA LEU A 21 -4.02 -16.06 16.27
C LEU A 21 -2.79 -15.71 17.12
N ARG A 22 -1.58 -16.03 16.64
CA ARG A 22 -0.30 -15.78 17.33
C ARG A 22 -0.24 -16.33 18.76
N SER A 23 -1.11 -17.30 19.08
CA SER A 23 -1.26 -17.92 20.38
C SER A 23 -1.54 -19.41 20.23
N VAL A 24 -0.71 -20.25 20.87
CA VAL A 24 -0.91 -21.70 20.87
C VAL A 24 -2.21 -22.06 21.56
N THR A 25 -2.55 -21.36 22.64
CA THR A 25 -3.79 -21.59 23.40
C THR A 25 -5.01 -21.27 22.57
N ALA A 26 -5.05 -20.06 21.95
CA ALA A 26 -6.16 -19.67 21.09
C ALA A 26 -6.31 -20.59 19.86
N ALA A 27 -5.20 -21.00 19.24
CA ALA A 27 -5.22 -21.95 18.13
C ALA A 27 -5.72 -23.34 18.56
N ALA A 28 -5.40 -23.77 19.77
CA ALA A 28 -5.85 -25.03 20.34
C ALA A 28 -7.37 -25.02 20.62
N GLU A 29 -7.87 -23.93 21.18
CA GLU A 29 -9.31 -23.69 21.41
C GLU A 29 -10.08 -23.73 20.10
N GLU A 30 -9.65 -22.97 19.08
CA GLU A 30 -10.32 -22.92 17.79
C GLU A 30 -10.35 -24.29 17.10
N LEU A 31 -9.25 -25.04 17.19
CA LEU A 31 -9.14 -26.36 16.57
C LEU A 31 -9.71 -27.52 17.43
N SER A 32 -10.26 -27.20 18.60
CA SER A 32 -10.78 -28.15 19.57
C SER A 32 -9.75 -29.24 19.92
N VAL A 33 -8.51 -28.86 20.18
CA VAL A 33 -7.38 -29.74 20.53
C VAL A 33 -6.60 -29.16 21.72
N THR A 34 -5.62 -29.94 22.22
CA THR A 34 -4.74 -29.44 23.28
C THR A 34 -3.61 -28.57 22.73
N PRO A 35 -3.05 -27.60 23.50
CA PRO A 35 -1.89 -26.80 23.12
C PRO A 35 -0.67 -27.64 22.71
N SER A 36 -0.47 -28.80 23.36
CA SER A 36 0.59 -29.77 23.02
C SER A 36 0.38 -30.40 21.64
N ALA A 37 -0.89 -30.66 21.25
CA ALA A 37 -1.23 -31.18 19.93
C ALA A 37 -0.92 -30.14 18.83
N VAL A 38 -1.23 -28.85 19.05
CA VAL A 38 -0.86 -27.77 18.09
C VAL A 38 0.66 -27.73 17.91
N SER A 39 1.41 -27.71 19.00
CA SER A 39 2.88 -27.72 18.98
C SER A 39 3.47 -28.95 18.29
N HIS A 40 2.85 -30.13 18.47
CA HIS A 40 3.23 -31.35 17.80
C HIS A 40 2.98 -31.27 16.28
N ARG A 41 1.79 -30.84 15.87
CA ARG A 41 1.43 -30.68 14.45
C ARG A 41 2.37 -29.67 13.73
N MET A 42 2.77 -28.61 14.41
CA MET A 42 3.75 -27.66 13.87
C MET A 42 5.12 -28.29 13.65
N ARG A 43 5.66 -28.99 14.65
CA ARG A 43 6.94 -29.71 14.51
C ARG A 43 6.89 -30.74 13.38
N GLN A 44 5.78 -31.46 13.24
CA GLN A 44 5.57 -32.42 12.17
C GLN A 44 5.57 -31.76 10.79
N LEU A 45 4.94 -30.57 10.66
CA LEU A 45 4.92 -29.78 9.42
C LEU A 45 6.32 -29.33 9.03
N GLU A 46 7.02 -28.65 9.95
CA GLU A 46 8.37 -28.12 9.71
C GLU A 46 9.39 -29.24 9.40
N THR A 47 9.31 -30.37 10.13
CA THR A 47 10.14 -31.54 9.84
C THR A 47 9.90 -32.08 8.43
N ARG A 48 8.64 -32.08 7.99
CA ARG A 48 8.28 -32.61 6.67
C ARG A 48 8.68 -31.71 5.53
N LEU A 49 8.63 -30.39 5.76
CA LEU A 49 9.06 -29.36 4.80
C LEU A 49 10.59 -29.15 4.82
N GLY A 50 11.28 -29.59 5.87
CA GLY A 50 12.71 -29.35 6.06
C GLY A 50 13.06 -27.89 6.37
N VAL A 51 12.06 -27.03 6.64
CA VAL A 51 12.25 -25.61 6.91
C VAL A 51 11.43 -25.17 8.11
N ARG A 52 11.90 -24.14 8.80
CA ARG A 52 11.11 -23.46 9.84
C ARG A 52 10.21 -22.41 9.22
N LEU A 53 9.03 -22.23 9.79
CA LEU A 53 8.01 -21.33 9.28
C LEU A 53 7.82 -20.07 10.13
N PHE A 54 8.28 -20.08 11.40
CA PHE A 54 8.17 -18.94 12.31
C PHE A 54 9.54 -18.36 12.70
N LEU A 55 9.56 -17.07 13.02
CA LEU A 55 10.74 -16.40 13.58
C LEU A 55 11.03 -16.91 14.99
N ARG A 56 12.30 -17.01 15.35
CA ARG A 56 12.73 -17.24 16.73
C ARG A 56 12.86 -15.89 17.42
N ASN A 57 11.99 -15.61 18.38
CA ASN A 57 12.19 -14.54 19.35
C ASN A 57 12.38 -15.15 20.73
N ASP A 58 13.56 -14.97 21.33
CA ASP A 58 13.94 -15.56 22.62
C ASP A 58 13.16 -14.98 23.83
N VAL A 59 12.36 -13.95 23.66
CA VAL A 59 11.73 -13.20 24.78
C VAL A 59 10.20 -13.28 24.78
N ARG A 60 9.55 -13.59 23.66
CA ARG A 60 8.09 -13.87 23.58
C ARG A 60 7.84 -14.86 22.46
N SER A 61 6.95 -15.83 22.71
CA SER A 61 6.44 -16.76 21.69
C SER A 61 5.58 -16.00 20.68
N ASP A 62 6.20 -15.09 19.93
CA ASP A 62 5.54 -14.40 18.83
C ASP A 62 5.62 -15.30 17.59
N PHE A 63 4.49 -15.96 17.28
CA PHE A 63 4.35 -16.84 16.12
C PHE A 63 4.22 -16.02 14.82
N THR A 64 5.13 -15.08 14.61
CA THR A 64 5.24 -14.31 13.37
C THR A 64 5.90 -15.20 12.31
N PRO A 65 5.24 -15.47 11.16
CA PRO A 65 5.85 -16.20 10.08
C PRO A 65 7.14 -15.54 9.58
N ASN A 66 8.18 -16.33 9.33
CA ASN A 66 9.35 -15.85 8.62
C ASN A 66 9.03 -15.69 7.11
N PRO A 67 9.92 -15.15 6.26
CA PRO A 67 9.62 -14.93 4.84
C PRO A 67 9.16 -16.19 4.10
N GLN A 68 9.74 -17.36 4.41
CA GLN A 68 9.32 -18.63 3.82
C GLN A 68 7.96 -19.08 4.36
N GLY A 69 7.72 -18.89 5.67
CA GLY A 69 6.44 -19.15 6.31
C GLY A 69 5.33 -18.27 5.76
N ALA A 70 5.58 -16.99 5.52
CA ALA A 70 4.60 -16.07 4.94
C ALA A 70 4.19 -16.51 3.52
N ALA A 71 5.17 -16.79 2.65
CA ALA A 71 4.89 -17.29 1.31
C ALA A 71 4.13 -18.62 1.29
N TYR A 72 4.47 -19.53 2.21
CA TYR A 72 3.79 -20.82 2.33
C TYR A 72 2.39 -20.67 2.94
N LEU A 73 2.19 -19.72 3.87
CA LEU A 73 0.90 -19.44 4.50
C LEU A 73 -0.17 -19.04 3.47
N ASP A 74 0.19 -18.22 2.50
CA ASP A 74 -0.73 -17.80 1.43
C ASP A 74 -1.20 -19.00 0.61
N GLN A 75 -0.30 -19.93 0.28
CA GLN A 75 -0.64 -21.16 -0.43
C GLN A 75 -1.53 -22.08 0.42
N VAL A 76 -1.22 -22.22 1.72
CA VAL A 76 -2.01 -23.02 2.66
C VAL A 76 -3.42 -22.49 2.80
N ARG A 77 -3.60 -21.18 2.91
CA ARG A 77 -4.92 -20.53 2.98
C ARG A 77 -5.76 -20.78 1.74
N LEU A 78 -5.17 -20.63 0.56
CA LEU A 78 -5.86 -20.93 -0.70
C LEU A 78 -6.30 -22.38 -0.78
N ALA A 79 -5.44 -23.32 -0.38
CA ALA A 79 -5.75 -24.74 -0.38
C ALA A 79 -6.86 -25.11 0.62
N LEU A 80 -6.78 -24.59 1.86
CA LEU A 80 -7.80 -24.83 2.89
C LEU A 80 -9.15 -24.21 2.50
N GLN A 81 -9.15 -23.02 1.87
CA GLN A 81 -10.35 -22.39 1.36
C GLN A 81 -11.00 -23.24 0.26
N ALA A 82 -10.22 -23.73 -0.71
CA ALA A 82 -10.74 -24.59 -1.77
C ALA A 82 -11.37 -25.89 -1.20
N LEU A 83 -10.78 -26.45 -0.14
CA LEU A 83 -11.31 -27.63 0.54
C LEU A 83 -12.58 -27.36 1.35
N ARG A 84 -12.80 -26.14 1.85
CA ARG A 84 -14.03 -25.72 2.53
C ARG A 84 -15.22 -25.50 1.58
N GLN A 85 -14.96 -25.28 0.28
CA GLN A 85 -15.98 -25.07 -0.75
C GLN A 85 -16.59 -26.37 -1.27
N MET A 86 -16.76 -27.40 -0.44
CA MET A 86 -17.39 -28.66 -0.87
C MET A 86 -18.88 -28.43 -1.23
N PRO A 87 -19.37 -28.98 -2.36
CA PRO A 87 -20.80 -28.90 -2.70
C PRO A 87 -21.63 -29.64 -1.65
N GLY A 88 -22.62 -28.97 -1.04
CA GLY A 88 -23.65 -29.58 -0.20
C GLY A 88 -23.53 -29.38 1.31
N GLN A 89 -22.57 -28.63 1.83
CA GLN A 89 -22.67 -28.16 3.21
C GLN A 89 -23.46 -26.85 3.27
N PRO A 90 -24.45 -26.70 4.17
CA PRO A 90 -24.98 -25.40 4.50
C PRO A 90 -23.81 -24.55 4.99
N GLN A 91 -23.58 -23.41 4.34
CA GLN A 91 -22.72 -22.38 4.91
C GLN A 91 -23.44 -21.88 6.18
N ASP A 92 -23.13 -22.50 7.33
CA ASP A 92 -23.30 -21.80 8.59
C ASP A 92 -22.47 -20.55 8.44
N ALA A 93 -23.15 -19.39 8.32
CA ALA A 93 -22.51 -18.11 8.13
C ALA A 93 -21.57 -17.90 9.32
N ALA A 94 -20.27 -18.18 9.13
CA ALA A 94 -19.27 -17.82 10.11
C ALA A 94 -19.49 -16.32 10.42
N PRO A 95 -19.43 -15.90 11.69
CA PRO A 95 -19.68 -14.51 12.05
C PRO A 95 -18.80 -13.62 11.19
N VAL A 96 -19.44 -12.76 10.38
CA VAL A 96 -18.74 -11.87 9.46
C VAL A 96 -17.88 -10.92 10.29
N THR A 97 -16.58 -11.14 10.26
CA THR A 97 -15.64 -10.29 10.97
C THR A 97 -15.45 -8.99 10.19
N ARG A 98 -15.82 -7.86 10.80
CA ARG A 98 -15.78 -6.56 10.13
C ARG A 98 -14.49 -5.81 10.43
N LEU A 99 -13.81 -5.34 9.39
CA LEU A 99 -12.63 -4.48 9.46
C LEU A 99 -12.94 -3.11 8.84
N ARG A 100 -12.85 -2.05 9.64
CA ARG A 100 -13.08 -0.67 9.21
C ARG A 100 -11.73 0.00 8.92
N LEU A 101 -11.54 0.42 7.68
CA LEU A 101 -10.33 1.08 7.21
C LEU A 101 -10.63 2.51 6.74
N ALA A 102 -10.04 3.50 7.40
CA ALA A 102 -10.01 4.87 6.91
C ALA A 102 -8.84 5.07 5.96
N VAL A 103 -9.09 5.66 4.79
CA VAL A 103 -8.08 5.80 3.75
C VAL A 103 -8.30 7.07 2.91
N THR A 104 -7.23 7.69 2.41
CA THR A 104 -7.34 8.83 1.50
C THR A 104 -7.86 8.41 0.12
N PRO A 105 -8.64 9.26 -0.58
CA PRO A 105 -9.30 8.89 -1.85
C PRO A 105 -8.33 8.33 -2.89
N THR A 106 -7.25 9.04 -3.18
CA THR A 106 -6.29 8.65 -4.21
C THR A 106 -5.53 7.38 -3.85
N PHE A 107 -5.10 7.23 -2.59
CA PHE A 107 -4.43 6.00 -2.14
C PHE A 107 -5.38 4.79 -2.25
N SER A 108 -6.66 4.95 -1.85
CA SER A 108 -7.63 3.87 -1.96
C SER A 108 -7.80 3.41 -3.40
N ARG A 109 -7.93 4.35 -4.34
CA ARG A 109 -8.16 4.06 -5.77
C ARG A 109 -6.93 3.48 -6.45
N GLN A 110 -5.78 4.11 -6.29
CA GLN A 110 -4.57 3.80 -7.05
C GLN A 110 -3.71 2.69 -6.43
N ILE A 111 -3.71 2.59 -5.12
CA ILE A 111 -2.82 1.67 -4.42
C ILE A 111 -3.58 0.48 -3.84
N LEU A 112 -4.67 0.74 -3.12
CA LEU A 112 -5.35 -0.31 -2.36
C LEU A 112 -6.28 -1.16 -3.24
N MET A 113 -7.20 -0.53 -3.99
CA MET A 113 -8.21 -1.24 -4.78
C MET A 113 -7.65 -2.29 -5.76
N PRO A 114 -6.58 -2.02 -6.52
CA PRO A 114 -6.01 -3.02 -7.43
C PRO A 114 -5.52 -4.29 -6.71
N ARG A 115 -5.27 -4.20 -5.40
CA ARG A 115 -4.72 -5.29 -4.56
C ARG A 115 -5.79 -5.99 -3.71
N LEU A 116 -6.91 -5.34 -3.42
CA LEU A 116 -7.93 -5.86 -2.50
C LEU A 116 -8.53 -7.21 -2.90
N ALA A 117 -8.59 -7.51 -4.21
CA ALA A 117 -9.03 -8.82 -4.66
C ALA A 117 -8.16 -9.98 -4.13
N ALA A 118 -6.86 -9.74 -3.94
CA ALA A 118 -5.95 -10.72 -3.32
C ALA A 118 -6.24 -10.87 -1.82
N PHE A 119 -6.45 -9.77 -1.10
CA PHE A 119 -6.83 -9.83 0.32
C PHE A 119 -8.13 -10.61 0.52
N ARG A 120 -9.17 -10.30 -0.27
CA ARG A 120 -10.46 -10.98 -0.17
C ARG A 120 -10.37 -12.48 -0.46
N ARG A 121 -9.47 -12.91 -1.34
CA ARG A 121 -9.25 -14.35 -1.58
C ARG A 121 -8.57 -15.04 -0.39
N LEU A 122 -7.68 -14.35 0.30
CA LEU A 122 -6.98 -14.89 1.47
C LEU A 122 -7.85 -14.91 2.74
N TYR A 123 -8.78 -13.94 2.85
CA TYR A 123 -9.62 -13.72 4.03
C TYR A 123 -11.08 -13.46 3.63
N PRO A 124 -11.78 -14.45 3.07
CA PRO A 124 -13.14 -14.29 2.58
C PRO A 124 -14.15 -13.98 3.69
N GLU A 125 -13.82 -14.34 4.93
CA GLU A 125 -14.61 -14.10 6.15
C GLU A 125 -14.54 -12.64 6.64
N VAL A 126 -13.61 -11.84 6.11
CA VAL A 126 -13.45 -10.43 6.51
C VAL A 126 -14.30 -9.53 5.62
N GLU A 127 -15.32 -8.92 6.21
CA GLU A 127 -16.05 -7.80 5.59
C GLU A 127 -15.25 -6.51 5.77
N LEU A 128 -14.77 -5.96 4.65
CA LEU A 128 -14.01 -4.72 4.65
C LEU A 128 -14.94 -3.52 4.48
N VAL A 129 -14.92 -2.59 5.44
CA VAL A 129 -15.62 -1.31 5.37
C VAL A 129 -14.61 -0.21 5.13
N LEU A 130 -14.61 0.35 3.90
CA LEU A 130 -13.72 1.45 3.54
C LEU A 130 -14.41 2.79 3.81
N GLN A 131 -13.75 3.64 4.58
CA GLN A 131 -14.16 5.01 4.84
C GLN A 131 -13.16 5.96 4.19
N VAL A 132 -13.65 6.83 3.30
CA VAL A 132 -12.79 7.83 2.69
C VAL A 132 -12.60 8.98 3.67
N ALA A 133 -11.37 9.19 4.11
CA ALA A 133 -10.99 10.26 5.02
C ALA A 133 -10.13 11.31 4.28
N ILE A 134 -10.47 12.59 4.45
CA ILE A 134 -9.67 13.71 3.93
C ILE A 134 -8.93 14.33 5.13
N PRO A 135 -7.62 14.10 5.29
CA PRO A 135 -6.86 14.45 6.49
C PRO A 135 -6.89 15.95 6.83
N LEU A 136 -7.04 16.82 5.82
CA LEU A 136 -7.08 18.28 5.99
C LEU A 136 -8.41 18.83 6.53
N LEU A 137 -9.47 18.03 6.54
CA LEU A 137 -10.80 18.46 6.97
C LEU A 137 -11.14 18.04 8.40
N ALA A 138 -10.18 17.51 9.16
CA ALA A 138 -10.39 16.99 10.53
C ALA A 138 -11.58 15.99 10.66
N VAL A 139 -12.04 15.43 9.55
CA VAL A 139 -13.02 14.35 9.53
C VAL A 139 -12.28 13.11 10.01
N LYS A 140 -12.25 12.95 11.32
CA LYS A 140 -11.79 11.72 11.96
C LYS A 140 -12.80 10.65 11.60
N ALA A 141 -12.33 9.56 11.04
CA ALA A 141 -13.11 8.33 11.00
C ALA A 141 -13.18 7.82 12.46
N GLU A 142 -14.17 8.28 13.23
CA GLU A 142 -14.24 8.06 14.69
C GLU A 142 -14.26 6.58 15.07
N ASP A 143 -14.63 5.71 14.13
CA ASP A 143 -14.78 4.26 14.32
C ASP A 143 -13.85 3.40 13.45
N ALA A 144 -12.79 3.96 12.85
CA ALA A 144 -11.88 3.15 12.07
C ALA A 144 -10.97 2.29 12.97
N ASP A 145 -10.83 1.02 12.62
CA ASP A 145 -9.91 0.09 13.28
C ASP A 145 -8.46 0.38 12.84
N LEU A 146 -8.29 0.66 11.55
CA LEU A 146 -7.02 1.00 10.89
C LEU A 146 -7.18 2.27 10.06
N GLU A 147 -6.13 3.07 9.95
CA GLU A 147 -6.13 4.31 9.17
C GLU A 147 -4.90 4.41 8.27
N ILE A 148 -5.09 4.74 6.99
CA ILE A 148 -3.99 5.16 6.11
C ILE A 148 -3.85 6.68 6.21
N ARG A 149 -2.82 7.15 6.90
CA ARG A 149 -2.48 8.56 7.06
C ARG A 149 -1.36 8.96 6.12
N PHE A 150 -1.43 10.19 5.63
CA PHE A 150 -0.39 10.81 4.83
C PHE A 150 0.23 11.99 5.55
N GLY A 151 1.55 12.04 5.66
CA GLY A 151 2.28 13.13 6.32
C GLY A 151 3.73 12.77 6.65
N ALA A 152 4.36 13.62 7.46
CA ALA A 152 5.74 13.43 7.87
C ALA A 152 5.93 12.27 8.88
N GLY A 153 4.86 11.98 9.68
CA GLY A 153 5.02 11.05 10.81
C GLY A 153 6.15 11.46 11.80
N PRO A 154 6.40 10.73 12.83
CA PRO A 154 5.47 9.77 13.44
C PRO A 154 4.25 10.48 14.06
N TYR A 155 3.12 9.74 14.15
CA TYR A 155 1.88 10.26 14.75
C TYR A 155 1.81 9.85 16.23
N PRO A 156 1.64 10.79 17.17
CA PRO A 156 1.58 10.46 18.60
C PRO A 156 0.29 9.69 18.94
N GLY A 157 0.40 8.80 19.93
CA GLY A 157 -0.75 8.07 20.48
C GLY A 157 -1.26 6.91 19.62
N VAL A 158 -0.59 6.57 18.54
CA VAL A 158 -0.91 5.42 17.68
C VAL A 158 0.34 4.61 17.39
N GLU A 159 0.15 3.32 17.19
CA GLU A 159 1.13 2.45 16.55
C GLU A 159 1.04 2.64 15.05
N GLN A 160 2.17 2.51 14.34
CA GLN A 160 2.20 2.80 12.91
C GLN A 160 3.31 2.05 12.20
N VAL A 161 3.07 1.77 10.92
CA VAL A 161 4.08 1.28 9.98
C VAL A 161 4.06 2.14 8.72
N ARG A 162 5.23 2.54 8.22
CA ARG A 162 5.32 3.24 6.93
C ARG A 162 5.11 2.24 5.81
N VAL A 163 4.05 2.45 5.02
CA VAL A 163 3.63 1.50 3.98
C VAL A 163 3.99 1.96 2.57
N LEU A 164 4.16 3.27 2.33
CA LEU A 164 4.53 3.78 1.02
C LEU A 164 5.45 4.99 1.15
N THR A 165 6.60 4.90 0.48
CA THR A 165 7.49 6.03 0.16
C THR A 165 7.34 6.37 -1.31
N ASP A 166 7.54 7.62 -1.67
CA ASP A 166 7.38 8.06 -3.05
C ASP A 166 8.37 9.17 -3.40
N VAL A 167 8.47 9.47 -4.68
CA VAL A 167 9.25 10.59 -5.22
C VAL A 167 8.30 11.58 -5.87
N VAL A 168 8.73 12.85 -5.90
CA VAL A 168 7.99 13.97 -6.44
C VAL A 168 8.67 14.47 -7.71
N PHE A 169 7.84 14.80 -8.71
CA PHE A 169 8.28 15.44 -9.96
C PHE A 169 7.11 16.19 -10.63
N PRO A 170 7.40 17.17 -11.53
CA PRO A 170 6.39 17.92 -12.24
C PRO A 170 5.79 17.12 -13.40
N VAL A 171 4.46 17.28 -13.59
CA VAL A 171 3.69 16.67 -14.69
C VAL A 171 2.66 17.64 -15.25
N CYS A 172 2.31 17.46 -16.52
CA CYS A 172 1.17 18.13 -17.16
C CYS A 172 0.57 17.23 -18.25
N SER A 173 -0.51 17.64 -18.90
CA SER A 173 -1.00 16.95 -20.09
C SER A 173 -0.08 17.19 -21.30
N PRO A 174 -0.03 16.23 -22.26
CA PRO A 174 0.72 16.42 -23.51
C PRO A 174 0.30 17.68 -24.29
N ALA A 175 -1.00 18.00 -24.26
CA ALA A 175 -1.51 19.21 -24.91
C ALA A 175 -0.97 20.49 -24.27
N TYR A 176 -0.91 20.54 -22.92
CA TYR A 176 -0.36 21.69 -22.22
C TYR A 176 1.17 21.80 -22.41
N GLU A 177 1.88 20.68 -22.46
CA GLU A 177 3.31 20.68 -22.81
C GLU A 177 3.56 21.27 -24.19
N ALA A 178 2.72 20.93 -25.19
CA ALA A 178 2.82 21.46 -26.55
C ALA A 178 2.50 22.96 -26.62
N GLU A 179 1.55 23.47 -25.78
CA GLU A 179 1.18 24.87 -25.70
C GLU A 179 2.23 25.73 -24.98
N ALA A 180 2.69 25.28 -23.81
CA ALA A 180 3.51 26.08 -22.89
C ALA A 180 5.02 25.78 -22.98
N GLY A 181 5.41 24.66 -23.60
CA GLY A 181 6.81 24.29 -23.81
C GLY A 181 7.47 25.04 -24.97
N PRO A 182 8.66 24.65 -25.41
CA PRO A 182 9.48 23.56 -24.83
C PRO A 182 10.03 23.93 -23.44
N PHE A 183 10.27 22.89 -22.62
CA PHE A 183 10.95 22.99 -21.33
C PHE A 183 12.40 22.48 -21.52
N GLU A 184 13.26 23.35 -22.01
CA GLU A 184 14.65 23.03 -22.41
C GLU A 184 15.49 22.61 -21.20
N HIS A 185 15.20 23.16 -20.03
CA HIS A 185 15.86 22.86 -18.77
C HIS A 185 15.05 21.88 -17.91
N GLN A 186 14.12 21.13 -18.54
CA GLN A 186 13.37 20.06 -17.88
C GLN A 186 12.60 20.52 -16.63
N PHE A 187 12.10 21.78 -16.67
CA PHE A 187 11.38 22.40 -15.57
C PHE A 187 12.20 22.55 -14.27
N GLU A 188 13.52 22.73 -14.42
CA GLU A 188 14.47 22.88 -13.30
C GLU A 188 15.01 24.30 -13.16
N GLN A 189 14.46 25.29 -13.90
CA GLN A 189 14.85 26.69 -13.83
C GLN A 189 13.66 27.64 -13.58
N ALA A 190 13.96 28.80 -12.99
CA ALA A 190 12.95 29.75 -12.54
C ALA A 190 12.12 30.36 -13.68
N ASP A 191 12.73 30.63 -14.84
CA ASP A 191 12.09 31.20 -16.03
C ASP A 191 11.02 30.25 -16.60
N GLU A 192 11.28 28.94 -16.65
CA GLU A 192 10.31 27.95 -17.08
C GLU A 192 9.11 27.86 -16.13
N VAL A 193 9.36 27.98 -14.83
CA VAL A 193 8.32 27.95 -13.80
C VAL A 193 7.45 29.20 -13.82
N GLN A 194 8.04 30.40 -14.02
CA GLN A 194 7.34 31.68 -13.97
C GLN A 194 6.40 31.94 -15.15
N ARG A 195 6.64 31.28 -16.29
CA ARG A 195 5.85 31.48 -17.51
C ARG A 195 4.61 30.58 -17.64
N VAL A 196 4.38 29.71 -16.69
CA VAL A 196 3.32 28.69 -16.77
C VAL A 196 2.30 28.80 -15.64
N ARG A 197 1.16 28.16 -15.83
CA ARG A 197 0.15 28.01 -14.79
C ARG A 197 0.53 26.84 -13.87
N LEU A 198 0.67 27.12 -12.56
CA LEU A 198 0.93 26.12 -11.54
C LEU A 198 -0.36 25.69 -10.85
N ILE A 199 -0.58 24.40 -10.73
CA ILE A 199 -1.62 23.83 -9.91
C ILE A 199 -1.02 23.57 -8.52
N ARG A 200 -1.71 24.00 -7.47
CA ARG A 200 -1.24 23.98 -6.08
C ARG A 200 -1.94 22.91 -5.27
N SER A 201 -1.20 22.33 -4.31
CA SER A 201 -1.79 21.46 -3.31
C SER A 201 -0.99 21.53 -2.00
N PRO A 202 -1.64 21.66 -0.84
CA PRO A 202 -0.95 21.57 0.44
C PRO A 202 -0.38 20.19 0.71
N LEU A 203 -0.81 19.17 -0.05
CA LEU A 203 -0.30 17.78 0.05
C LEU A 203 1.02 17.58 -0.67
N VAL A 204 1.37 18.46 -1.64
CA VAL A 204 2.64 18.45 -2.38
C VAL A 204 3.01 19.88 -2.69
N PRO A 205 3.61 20.63 -1.74
CA PRO A 205 3.99 22.02 -1.95
C PRO A 205 5.10 22.15 -2.98
N TRP A 206 5.08 23.22 -3.78
CA TRP A 206 6.08 23.51 -4.82
C TRP A 206 7.47 23.77 -4.25
N SER A 207 7.56 24.24 -3.02
CA SER A 207 8.83 24.45 -2.32
C SER A 207 9.68 23.17 -2.22
N VAL A 208 9.07 21.98 -2.25
CA VAL A 208 9.79 20.70 -2.31
C VAL A 208 10.62 20.59 -3.59
N TRP A 209 10.03 20.97 -4.73
CA TRP A 209 10.71 20.96 -6.04
C TRP A 209 11.69 22.11 -6.14
N PHE A 210 11.28 23.33 -5.79
CA PHE A 210 12.12 24.51 -5.88
C PHE A 210 13.40 24.36 -5.08
N ASN A 211 13.31 23.89 -3.83
CA ASN A 211 14.49 23.63 -3.01
C ASN A 211 15.42 22.58 -3.60
N ALA A 212 14.87 21.51 -4.17
CA ALA A 212 15.66 20.43 -4.76
C ALA A 212 16.38 20.85 -6.05
N CYS A 213 15.82 21.80 -6.80
CA CYS A 213 16.40 22.32 -8.04
C CYS A 213 17.19 23.64 -7.83
N GLY A 214 17.22 24.17 -6.60
CA GLY A 214 17.85 25.47 -6.32
C GLY A 214 17.12 26.66 -6.96
N ILE A 215 15.81 26.53 -7.23
CA ILE A 215 14.98 27.57 -7.82
C ILE A 215 14.63 28.61 -6.74
N PRO A 216 15.04 29.89 -6.86
CA PRO A 216 14.83 30.91 -5.84
C PRO A 216 13.43 31.53 -5.92
N LEU A 217 12.38 30.71 -5.94
CA LEU A 217 10.99 31.13 -5.98
C LEU A 217 10.27 30.79 -4.70
N PRO A 218 9.37 31.68 -4.21
CA PRO A 218 8.50 31.37 -3.09
C PRO A 218 7.41 30.36 -3.49
N GLU A 219 6.76 29.77 -2.48
CA GLU A 219 5.56 28.95 -2.72
C GLU A 219 4.49 29.76 -3.46
N PRO A 220 3.93 29.27 -4.58
CA PRO A 220 2.95 29.97 -5.38
C PRO A 220 1.69 30.31 -4.57
N ARG A 221 1.22 31.55 -4.69
CA ARG A 221 -0.01 32.02 -4.03
C ARG A 221 -1.22 32.03 -4.96
N GLU A 222 -0.97 32.03 -6.27
CA GLU A 222 -1.98 32.05 -7.34
C GLU A 222 -2.07 30.70 -8.05
N GLY A 223 -3.15 30.50 -8.81
CA GLY A 223 -3.44 29.27 -9.53
C GLY A 223 -4.48 28.37 -8.82
N ALA A 224 -5.01 27.41 -9.55
CA ALA A 224 -5.98 26.44 -9.03
C ALA A 224 -5.39 25.63 -7.85
N GLN A 225 -6.19 25.40 -6.82
CA GLN A 225 -5.75 24.67 -5.63
C GLN A 225 -6.67 23.50 -5.37
N PHE A 226 -6.07 22.32 -5.12
CA PHE A 226 -6.77 21.08 -4.81
C PHE A 226 -6.23 20.47 -3.52
N ASN A 227 -7.14 19.90 -2.72
CA ASN A 227 -6.82 19.16 -1.50
C ASN A 227 -6.93 17.63 -1.67
N ASP A 228 -7.17 17.16 -2.88
CA ASP A 228 -7.12 15.75 -3.28
C ASP A 228 -6.18 15.58 -4.49
N VAL A 229 -5.30 14.58 -4.39
CA VAL A 229 -4.27 14.34 -5.42
C VAL A 229 -4.89 13.83 -6.73
N GLY A 230 -5.95 13.03 -6.67
CA GLY A 230 -6.63 12.54 -7.87
C GLY A 230 -7.27 13.66 -8.67
N LEU A 231 -8.01 14.54 -7.98
CA LEU A 231 -8.60 15.73 -8.61
C LEU A 231 -7.53 16.67 -9.20
N MET A 232 -6.42 16.82 -8.50
CA MET A 232 -5.28 17.63 -8.98
C MET A 232 -4.68 17.04 -10.27
N LEU A 233 -4.52 15.72 -10.33
CA LEU A 233 -4.01 15.02 -11.53
C LEU A 233 -5.00 15.06 -12.68
N ASP A 234 -6.30 14.94 -12.41
CA ASP A 234 -7.34 15.07 -13.44
C ASP A 234 -7.40 16.51 -13.99
N ALA A 235 -7.22 17.53 -13.14
CA ALA A 235 -7.12 18.92 -13.59
C ALA A 235 -5.88 19.13 -14.48
N ALA A 236 -4.72 18.59 -14.10
CA ALA A 236 -3.53 18.67 -14.94
C ALA A 236 -3.73 17.93 -16.28
N ALA A 237 -4.38 16.77 -16.28
CA ALA A 237 -4.72 16.03 -17.50
C ALA A 237 -5.72 16.79 -18.39
N ALA A 238 -6.57 17.64 -17.80
CA ALA A 238 -7.50 18.52 -18.51
C ALA A 238 -6.86 19.85 -18.98
N GLY A 239 -5.53 20.02 -18.81
CA GLY A 239 -4.82 21.21 -19.29
C GLY A 239 -4.88 22.43 -18.38
N PHE A 240 -5.24 22.29 -17.11
CA PHE A 240 -5.26 23.42 -16.16
C PHE A 240 -3.86 24.02 -15.89
N GLY A 241 -2.81 23.24 -16.10
CA GLY A 241 -1.42 23.65 -15.88
C GLY A 241 -0.51 22.51 -15.48
N ILE A 242 0.60 22.86 -14.84
CA ILE A 242 1.61 21.91 -14.32
C ILE A 242 1.36 21.67 -12.83
N THR A 243 1.47 20.44 -12.40
CA THR A 243 1.40 20.07 -10.98
C THR A 243 2.60 19.22 -10.56
N LEU A 244 2.93 19.28 -9.27
CA LEU A 244 3.80 18.26 -8.67
C LEU A 244 2.98 17.03 -8.31
N THR A 245 3.51 15.86 -8.61
CA THR A 245 2.87 14.61 -8.23
C THR A 245 3.82 13.66 -7.54
N ARG A 246 3.24 12.65 -6.90
CA ARG A 246 3.95 11.48 -6.37
C ARG A 246 3.83 10.36 -7.38
N GLY A 247 4.97 9.82 -7.82
CA GLY A 247 5.05 8.93 -8.96
C GLY A 247 4.16 7.69 -8.85
N LYS A 248 4.13 7.03 -7.69
CA LYS A 248 3.32 5.82 -7.49
C LYS A 248 1.82 6.10 -7.51
N LEU A 249 1.39 7.28 -7.03
CA LEU A 249 -0.02 7.68 -7.06
C LEU A 249 -0.48 8.13 -8.45
N ALA A 250 0.44 8.59 -9.30
CA ALA A 250 0.15 9.06 -10.65
C ALA A 250 0.34 7.97 -11.72
N ALA A 251 0.66 6.74 -11.35
CA ALA A 251 1.05 5.69 -12.28
C ALA A 251 0.04 5.50 -13.44
N ASP A 252 -1.26 5.44 -13.15
CA ASP A 252 -2.29 5.22 -14.18
C ASP A 252 -2.38 6.39 -15.20
N TRP A 253 -2.18 7.63 -14.74
CA TRP A 253 -2.17 8.81 -15.64
C TRP A 253 -0.93 8.84 -16.52
N LEU A 254 0.22 8.40 -15.99
CA LEU A 254 1.49 8.32 -16.72
C LEU A 254 1.48 7.15 -17.71
N ASP A 255 1.10 5.95 -17.26
CA ASP A 255 1.05 4.74 -18.07
C ASP A 255 0.04 4.87 -19.23
N SER A 256 -1.07 5.58 -19.02
CA SER A 256 -2.07 5.88 -20.06
C SER A 256 -1.71 7.06 -20.98
N GLY A 257 -0.62 7.77 -20.70
CA GLY A 257 -0.20 8.95 -21.44
C GLY A 257 -1.09 10.19 -21.27
N ARG A 258 -2.03 10.19 -20.30
CA ARG A 258 -2.84 11.37 -19.96
C ARG A 258 -2.00 12.47 -19.34
N LEU A 259 -0.92 12.10 -18.66
CA LEU A 259 0.09 13.00 -18.13
C LEU A 259 1.46 12.61 -18.66
N VAL A 260 2.30 13.61 -18.84
CA VAL A 260 3.72 13.46 -19.17
C VAL A 260 4.57 14.06 -18.07
N ARG A 261 5.71 13.46 -17.88
CA ARG A 261 6.70 13.87 -16.91
C ARG A 261 7.64 14.89 -17.52
N LEU A 262 7.82 16.05 -16.87
CA LEU A 262 8.62 17.17 -17.40
C LEU A 262 10.10 17.10 -17.01
N SER A 263 10.46 16.36 -15.96
CA SER A 263 11.87 16.20 -15.54
C SER A 263 12.18 14.74 -15.22
N PRO A 264 13.36 14.21 -15.56
CA PRO A 264 13.84 12.90 -15.13
C PRO A 264 14.22 12.87 -13.63
N ARG A 265 14.37 14.03 -12.99
CA ARG A 265 14.75 14.15 -11.57
C ARG A 265 13.69 13.57 -10.66
N ASN A 266 14.14 12.75 -9.72
CA ASN A 266 13.32 12.22 -8.64
C ASN A 266 13.67 12.94 -7.34
N VAL A 267 12.73 13.72 -6.81
CA VAL A 267 12.89 14.38 -5.51
C VAL A 267 12.20 13.53 -4.45
N ALA A 268 12.91 13.17 -3.39
CA ALA A 268 12.31 12.39 -2.32
C ALA A 268 11.15 13.17 -1.68
N SER A 269 9.99 12.52 -1.55
CA SER A 269 8.86 13.13 -0.85
C SER A 269 9.18 13.27 0.64
N PRO A 270 8.97 14.45 1.25
CA PRO A 270 9.11 14.61 2.70
C PRO A 270 7.95 13.96 3.47
N PHE A 271 6.90 13.55 2.77
CA PHE A 271 5.70 12.94 3.32
C PHE A 271 5.52 11.52 2.81
N HIS A 272 5.01 10.63 3.69
CA HIS A 272 4.84 9.23 3.41
C HIS A 272 3.43 8.76 3.79
N HIS A 273 3.04 7.58 3.34
CA HIS A 273 1.83 6.95 3.84
C HIS A 273 2.18 5.99 4.98
N PHE A 274 1.43 6.11 6.04
CA PHE A 274 1.52 5.27 7.23
C PHE A 274 0.20 4.56 7.45
N LEU A 275 0.27 3.26 7.72
CA LEU A 275 -0.85 2.53 8.28
C LEU A 275 -0.77 2.65 9.79
N CYS A 276 -1.81 3.19 10.41
CA CYS A 276 -1.87 3.57 11.82
C CYS A 276 -3.03 2.87 12.51
N TRP A 277 -2.86 2.57 13.80
CA TRP A 277 -3.90 1.96 14.66
C TRP A 277 -3.69 2.33 16.13
N LYS A 278 -4.74 2.20 16.93
CA LYS A 278 -4.63 2.39 18.38
C LYS A 278 -3.88 1.22 19.03
N PRO A 279 -3.11 1.43 20.11
CA PRO A 279 -2.49 0.34 20.85
C PRO A 279 -3.51 -0.75 21.23
N GLY A 280 -3.12 -2.00 21.01
CA GLY A 280 -3.98 -3.16 21.27
C GLY A 280 -4.92 -3.56 20.12
N THR A 281 -5.08 -2.76 19.06
CA THR A 281 -5.94 -3.11 17.91
C THR A 281 -5.51 -4.41 17.23
N LEU A 282 -4.20 -4.69 17.17
CA LEU A 282 -3.68 -5.91 16.54
C LEU A 282 -3.92 -7.18 17.35
N ALA A 283 -4.50 -7.11 18.55
CA ALA A 283 -5.05 -8.28 19.23
C ALA A 283 -6.22 -8.91 18.44
N ARG A 284 -6.90 -8.10 17.62
CA ARG A 284 -7.89 -8.58 16.65
C ARG A 284 -7.15 -9.11 15.42
N TRP A 285 -7.35 -10.39 15.14
CA TRP A 285 -6.60 -11.10 14.11
C TRP A 285 -6.79 -10.51 12.69
N GLU A 286 -7.98 -10.03 12.35
CA GLU A 286 -8.30 -9.42 11.05
C GLU A 286 -7.54 -8.11 10.84
N CYS A 287 -7.31 -7.34 11.91
CA CYS A 287 -6.49 -6.12 11.86
C CYS A 287 -5.02 -6.48 11.63
N ALA A 288 -4.48 -7.45 12.38
CA ALA A 288 -3.12 -7.93 12.21
C ALA A 288 -2.90 -8.50 10.80
N ALA A 289 -3.84 -9.33 10.32
CA ALA A 289 -3.79 -9.93 8.99
C ALA A 289 -3.76 -8.88 7.88
N PHE A 290 -4.55 -7.81 8.00
CA PHE A 290 -4.56 -6.72 7.02
C PHE A 290 -3.25 -5.92 7.04
N VAL A 291 -2.72 -5.61 8.22
CA VAL A 291 -1.44 -4.89 8.37
C VAL A 291 -0.30 -5.69 7.73
N ASP A 292 -0.21 -6.98 8.01
CA ASP A 292 0.83 -7.86 7.46
C ASP A 292 0.70 -8.00 5.94
N TRP A 293 -0.54 -8.25 5.46
CA TRP A 293 -0.82 -8.38 4.04
C TRP A 293 -0.49 -7.10 3.26
N LEU A 294 -0.98 -5.93 3.70
CA LEU A 294 -0.75 -4.68 2.99
C LEU A 294 0.74 -4.32 2.98
N SER A 295 1.42 -4.51 4.11
CA SER A 295 2.86 -4.26 4.22
C SER A 295 3.67 -5.17 3.28
N ALA A 296 3.29 -6.43 3.13
CA ALA A 296 3.94 -7.36 2.19
C ALA A 296 3.63 -6.99 0.73
N ALA A 297 2.37 -6.70 0.40
CA ALA A 297 1.94 -6.35 -0.95
C ALA A 297 2.60 -5.06 -1.47
N LEU A 298 2.86 -4.10 -0.59
CA LEU A 298 3.50 -2.84 -0.97
C LEU A 298 5.02 -2.93 -1.05
N ARG A 299 5.68 -3.76 -0.24
CA ARG A 299 7.13 -4.04 -0.42
C ARG A 299 7.41 -4.67 -1.78
N CYS A 300 6.59 -5.59 -2.24
CA CYS A 300 6.72 -6.19 -3.58
C CYS A 300 6.49 -5.17 -4.70
N ALA A 301 5.66 -4.15 -4.49
CA ALA A 301 5.37 -3.11 -5.47
C ALA A 301 6.45 -2.03 -5.57
N ASP A 302 7.30 -1.87 -4.56
CA ASP A 302 8.42 -0.90 -4.57
C ASP A 302 9.46 -1.19 -5.65
N ALA A 303 9.49 -2.41 -6.18
CA ALA A 303 10.38 -2.82 -7.27
C ALA A 303 9.94 -2.33 -8.67
N ARG A 304 8.73 -1.76 -8.83
CA ARG A 304 8.27 -1.26 -10.14
C ARG A 304 8.94 0.08 -10.45
N ALA A 305 9.73 0.12 -11.50
CA ALA A 305 10.34 1.35 -11.99
C ALA A 305 9.27 2.35 -12.46
N LEU A 306 9.48 3.64 -12.15
CA LEU A 306 8.64 4.72 -12.69
C LEU A 306 8.90 4.87 -14.19
N PRO A 307 7.89 5.26 -15.00
CA PRO A 307 8.09 5.52 -16.41
C PRO A 307 9.16 6.62 -16.60
N PRO A 308 10.03 6.47 -17.61
CA PRO A 308 11.05 7.48 -17.92
C PRO A 308 10.40 8.81 -18.31
N ALA A 309 11.09 9.92 -18.05
CA ALA A 309 10.72 11.20 -18.65
C ALA A 309 10.82 11.07 -20.18
N ARG A 310 9.92 11.71 -20.92
CA ARG A 310 10.05 11.80 -22.37
C ARG A 310 11.37 12.49 -22.68
N GLN A 311 12.23 11.82 -23.44
CA GLN A 311 13.33 12.48 -24.12
C GLN A 311 12.70 13.34 -25.23
N SER A 312 13.04 14.61 -25.28
CA SER A 312 12.69 15.45 -26.43
C SER A 312 13.38 14.88 -27.65
N ASP A 313 12.66 14.11 -28.48
CA ASP A 313 13.11 13.71 -29.81
C ASP A 313 13.12 14.96 -30.71
N ARG A 314 14.12 15.82 -30.55
CA ARG A 314 14.53 16.73 -31.59
C ARG A 314 15.95 16.36 -31.99
N PRO A 315 16.18 16.04 -33.29
CA PRO A 315 17.53 15.97 -33.80
C PRO A 315 18.16 17.36 -33.61
N LEU A 316 19.36 17.36 -33.01
CA LEU A 316 20.25 18.50 -33.05
C LEU A 316 20.53 18.81 -34.56
N THR A 317 19.75 19.71 -35.12
CA THR A 317 20.11 20.31 -36.42
C THR A 317 21.29 21.22 -36.15
N ALA A 318 22.39 20.84 -36.76
CA ALA A 318 23.64 21.57 -36.86
C ALA A 318 23.47 22.95 -37.51
#